data_2adae560f92cf78da44c86cc02c27624
#
_entry.id   2adae560f92cf78da44c86cc02c27624
#
_cell.length_a   1.000
_cell.length_b   1.000
_cell.length_c   1.000
_cell.angle_alpha   90.00
_cell.angle_beta   90.00
_cell.angle_gamma   90.00
#
_symmetry.space_group_name_H-M   'P 1'
#
loop_
_entity.id
_entity.type
_entity.pdbx_description
1 polymer ?
#
loop_
_entity_poly.entity_id
_entity_poly.type
_entity_poly.pdbx_seq_one_letter_code
_entity_poly.pdbx_strand_id
1 'polypeptide(L)'
;MPPLCDDEQRPPEPPVPDQEPPAFEEPEESTLIAIGTYRQIRDYSLVLLSQGIVHRFQRSEEGPFEIFVSPEFETRASEQIELYRKENPPKEENPPLPLSLSLQPVWVLLVPVVCTVLDFGNFVDRMHYAGLSDASKVLHGQWWRTITALTLHGDARHIASNLLSGYIVLNLMSYRLPLARMAPFLAVASAVANFFVALTVQSDYRALGFSTFVFAAIGALAVIEFRLMPRETHGMLRRFAPLCGAASLAVFLGLGENADILGHAYGFIAGAICGLIPQKKTLRWGTPTTLADLVWVAAYFAIFIVGWKFALP
;
A
#
# COMPACT_ATOMS: atom_id res chain seq x y z
N MET A 1 20.36 -30.26 33.24
CA MET A 1 21.52 -29.73 32.52
C MET A 1 22.18 -30.87 31.78
N PRO A 2 22.07 -30.97 30.46
CA PRO A 2 22.94 -31.83 29.65
C PRO A 2 24.24 -31.09 29.32
N PRO A 3 25.36 -31.78 29.14
CA PRO A 3 26.67 -31.17 28.97
C PRO A 3 26.83 -30.53 27.58
N LEU A 4 27.64 -29.46 27.56
CA LEU A 4 28.13 -28.76 26.39
C LEU A 4 28.87 -29.71 25.44
N CYS A 5 28.51 -29.72 24.17
CA CYS A 5 29.22 -30.40 23.13
C CYS A 5 30.60 -29.76 22.90
N ASP A 6 31.61 -30.60 22.95
CA ASP A 6 33.02 -30.29 22.73
C ASP A 6 33.28 -29.73 21.32
N ASP A 7 34.02 -28.65 21.28
CA ASP A 7 34.46 -27.86 20.11
C ASP A 7 35.67 -28.51 19.36
N GLU A 8 35.76 -29.84 19.36
CA GLU A 8 36.87 -30.55 18.72
C GLU A 8 36.43 -31.45 17.56
N GLN A 9 36.08 -30.83 16.41
CA GLN A 9 36.20 -31.51 15.10
C GLN A 9 35.88 -30.55 13.95
N ARG A 10 36.58 -29.41 13.86
CA ARG A 10 36.65 -28.67 12.61
C ARG A 10 37.74 -29.34 11.73
N PRO A 11 37.45 -29.83 10.53
CA PRO A 11 38.48 -30.37 9.64
C PRO A 11 39.51 -29.26 9.36
N PRO A 12 40.78 -29.59 9.24
CA PRO A 12 41.86 -28.64 8.98
C PRO A 12 41.56 -27.91 7.67
N GLU A 13 41.67 -26.58 7.71
CA GLU A 13 41.56 -25.74 6.50
C GLU A 13 42.58 -26.21 5.47
N PRO A 14 42.21 -26.36 4.19
CA PRO A 14 43.16 -26.69 3.16
C PRO A 14 44.27 -25.64 3.11
N PRO A 15 45.53 -26.04 2.87
CA PRO A 15 46.64 -25.09 2.83
C PRO A 15 46.39 -24.06 1.74
N VAL A 16 46.40 -22.80 2.14
CA VAL A 16 46.36 -21.66 1.20
C VAL A 16 47.63 -21.76 0.36
N PRO A 17 47.54 -21.83 -0.97
CA PRO A 17 48.75 -21.85 -1.79
C PRO A 17 49.49 -20.51 -1.59
N ASP A 18 50.78 -20.60 -1.18
CA ASP A 18 51.68 -19.44 -1.09
C ASP A 18 52.09 -18.88 -2.49
N GLN A 19 51.15 -18.88 -3.43
CA GLN A 19 51.34 -18.19 -4.68
C GLN A 19 50.63 -16.83 -4.52
N GLU A 20 51.45 -15.79 -4.35
CA GLU A 20 50.94 -14.43 -4.60
C GLU A 20 50.21 -14.42 -5.95
N PRO A 21 49.00 -13.87 -6.01
CA PRO A 21 48.30 -13.75 -7.27
C PRO A 21 49.26 -13.01 -8.23
N PRO A 22 49.34 -13.42 -9.52
CA PRO A 22 50.22 -12.77 -10.47
C PRO A 22 49.97 -11.29 -10.41
N ALA A 23 51.05 -10.52 -10.18
CA ALA A 23 50.98 -9.06 -10.20
C ALA A 23 50.38 -8.66 -11.55
N PHE A 24 49.19 -8.11 -11.54
CA PHE A 24 48.63 -7.52 -12.75
C PHE A 24 49.52 -6.35 -13.14
N GLU A 25 50.30 -6.52 -14.23
CA GLU A 25 51.01 -5.42 -14.83
C GLU A 25 49.98 -4.32 -15.15
N GLU A 26 50.11 -3.18 -14.52
CA GLU A 26 49.24 -2.01 -14.81
C GLU A 26 49.48 -1.66 -16.29
N PRO A 27 48.44 -1.67 -17.13
CA PRO A 27 48.59 -1.16 -18.47
C PRO A 27 48.95 0.33 -18.37
N GLU A 28 50.03 0.75 -19.01
CA GLU A 28 50.55 2.11 -19.01
C GLU A 28 49.49 3.14 -19.49
N GLU A 29 48.48 2.70 -20.25
CA GLU A 29 47.34 3.47 -20.68
C GLU A 29 46.03 2.78 -20.27
N SER A 30 45.19 3.46 -19.51
CA SER A 30 43.85 3.00 -19.12
C SER A 30 42.79 4.04 -19.44
N THR A 31 41.69 3.64 -20.09
CA THR A 31 40.58 4.51 -20.46
C THR A 31 39.45 4.39 -19.44
N LEU A 32 38.95 5.52 -18.96
CA LEU A 32 37.77 5.61 -18.10
C LEU A 32 36.51 5.37 -18.93
N ILE A 33 35.70 4.36 -18.58
CA ILE A 33 34.49 3.98 -19.31
C ILE A 33 33.20 4.25 -18.56
N ALA A 34 33.22 4.31 -17.23
CA ALA A 34 32.02 4.64 -16.45
C ALA A 34 32.39 5.23 -15.08
N ILE A 35 31.49 6.08 -14.60
CA ILE A 35 31.49 6.67 -13.26
C ILE A 35 30.15 6.39 -12.61
N GLY A 36 30.10 6.05 -11.31
CA GLY A 36 28.86 5.79 -10.62
C GLY A 36 29.01 5.44 -9.16
N THR A 37 27.90 5.03 -8.54
CA THR A 37 27.90 4.51 -7.17
C THR A 37 28.64 3.16 -7.12
N TYR A 38 29.13 2.76 -5.94
CA TYR A 38 29.77 1.46 -5.74
C TYR A 38 28.92 0.30 -6.32
N ARG A 39 27.62 0.32 -6.10
CA ARG A 39 26.71 -0.70 -6.59
C ARG A 39 26.68 -0.75 -8.12
N GLN A 40 26.55 0.39 -8.78
CA GLN A 40 26.55 0.47 -10.25
C GLN A 40 27.86 -0.03 -10.84
N ILE A 41 28.99 0.43 -10.31
CA ILE A 41 30.32 0.06 -10.80
C ILE A 41 30.59 -1.42 -10.56
N ARG A 42 30.19 -1.97 -9.42
CA ARG A 42 30.26 -3.41 -9.16
C ARG A 42 29.44 -4.22 -10.16
N ASP A 43 28.22 -3.77 -10.46
CA ASP A 43 27.35 -4.47 -11.42
C ASP A 43 27.96 -4.41 -12.84
N TYR A 44 28.55 -3.28 -13.25
CA TYR A 44 29.30 -3.17 -14.51
C TYR A 44 30.54 -4.04 -14.51
N SER A 45 31.27 -4.09 -13.40
CA SER A 45 32.43 -4.97 -13.24
C SER A 45 32.06 -6.43 -13.46
N LEU A 46 30.95 -6.90 -12.91
CA LEU A 46 30.46 -8.28 -13.12
C LEU A 46 30.12 -8.56 -14.58
N VAL A 47 29.53 -7.58 -15.29
CA VAL A 47 29.25 -7.70 -16.73
C VAL A 47 30.54 -7.84 -17.51
N LEU A 48 31.52 -6.97 -17.28
CA LEU A 48 32.82 -7.00 -17.97
C LEU A 48 33.57 -8.30 -17.69
N LEU A 49 33.57 -8.79 -16.42
CA LEU A 49 34.15 -10.10 -16.07
C LEU A 49 33.49 -11.24 -16.83
N SER A 50 32.15 -11.24 -16.96
CA SER A 50 31.43 -12.28 -17.69
C SER A 50 31.78 -12.32 -19.19
N GLN A 51 32.26 -11.21 -19.74
CA GLN A 51 32.70 -11.05 -21.13
C GLN A 51 34.21 -11.24 -21.31
N GLY A 52 34.93 -11.57 -20.22
CA GLY A 52 36.40 -11.74 -20.24
C GLY A 52 37.15 -10.42 -20.47
N ILE A 53 36.54 -9.27 -20.17
CA ILE A 53 37.16 -7.94 -20.30
C ILE A 53 37.90 -7.63 -19.00
N VAL A 54 39.22 -7.53 -19.06
CA VAL A 54 40.04 -7.13 -17.92
C VAL A 54 39.83 -5.65 -17.63
N HIS A 55 39.53 -5.32 -16.37
CA HIS A 55 39.23 -3.95 -15.94
C HIS A 55 39.66 -3.73 -14.51
N ARG A 56 39.79 -2.45 -14.15
CA ARG A 56 40.05 -1.99 -12.78
C ARG A 56 38.97 -1.01 -12.39
N PHE A 57 38.50 -1.05 -11.14
CA PHE A 57 37.69 0.03 -10.59
C PHE A 57 38.29 0.54 -9.29
N GLN A 58 38.17 1.84 -9.08
CA GLN A 58 38.71 2.53 -7.91
C GLN A 58 37.73 3.60 -7.44
N ARG A 59 37.90 4.07 -6.23
CA ARG A 59 37.18 5.23 -5.73
C ARG A 59 37.98 6.47 -6.08
N SER A 60 37.32 7.49 -6.68
CA SER A 60 37.91 8.80 -6.85
C SER A 60 38.18 9.46 -5.49
N GLU A 61 39.19 10.29 -5.36
CA GLU A 61 39.66 10.87 -4.06
C GLU A 61 38.54 11.62 -3.33
N GLU A 62 37.60 12.24 -4.04
CA GLU A 62 36.49 13.01 -3.46
C GLU A 62 35.10 12.59 -3.95
N GLY A 63 34.96 11.39 -4.54
CA GLY A 63 33.74 11.16 -5.28
C GLY A 63 33.29 9.73 -5.53
N PRO A 64 32.61 9.55 -6.64
CA PRO A 64 32.05 8.28 -7.07
C PRO A 64 33.14 7.26 -7.42
N PHE A 65 32.71 6.01 -7.65
CA PHE A 65 33.58 4.97 -8.18
C PHE A 65 33.72 5.09 -9.69
N GLU A 66 34.89 4.75 -10.19
CA GLU A 66 35.32 4.83 -11.57
C GLU A 66 35.77 3.44 -12.05
N ILE A 67 35.49 3.09 -13.32
CA ILE A 67 35.93 1.83 -13.93
C ILE A 67 36.74 2.12 -15.19
N PHE A 68 37.90 1.45 -15.28
CA PHE A 68 38.91 1.62 -16.31
C PHE A 68 39.16 0.31 -17.04
N VAL A 69 39.42 0.40 -18.34
CA VAL A 69 39.84 -0.72 -19.21
C VAL A 69 41.05 -0.32 -20.06
N SER A 70 41.76 -1.29 -20.60
CA SER A 70 42.76 -1.01 -21.63
C SER A 70 42.12 -0.44 -22.89
N PRO A 71 42.75 0.49 -23.62
CA PRO A 71 42.19 1.16 -24.80
C PRO A 71 41.64 0.19 -25.85
N GLU A 72 42.25 -0.96 -26.01
CA GLU A 72 41.82 -2.03 -26.95
C GLU A 72 40.42 -2.59 -26.65
N PHE A 73 39.98 -2.53 -25.37
CA PHE A 73 38.66 -3.00 -24.94
C PHE A 73 37.61 -1.90 -24.78
N GLU A 74 37.96 -0.63 -25.00
CA GLU A 74 37.08 0.53 -24.74
C GLU A 74 35.73 0.40 -25.45
N THR A 75 35.72 0.17 -26.74
CA THR A 75 34.49 0.05 -27.56
C THR A 75 33.63 -1.11 -27.08
N ARG A 76 34.24 -2.29 -26.90
CA ARG A 76 33.55 -3.51 -26.50
C ARG A 76 32.99 -3.38 -25.07
N ALA A 77 33.75 -2.80 -24.16
CA ALA A 77 33.33 -2.59 -22.77
C ALA A 77 32.16 -1.58 -22.69
N SER A 78 32.25 -0.48 -23.43
CA SER A 78 31.19 0.53 -23.50
C SER A 78 29.89 -0.03 -24.05
N GLU A 79 29.96 -0.83 -25.13
CA GLU A 79 28.78 -1.50 -25.71
C GLU A 79 28.11 -2.46 -24.69
N GLN A 80 28.89 -3.24 -23.95
CA GLN A 80 28.36 -4.16 -22.95
C GLN A 80 27.71 -3.43 -21.77
N ILE A 81 28.29 -2.31 -21.32
CA ILE A 81 27.69 -1.47 -20.27
C ILE A 81 26.40 -0.81 -20.76
N GLU A 82 26.36 -0.32 -22.03
CA GLU A 82 25.14 0.24 -22.61
C GLU A 82 24.04 -0.81 -22.76
N LEU A 83 24.37 -2.01 -23.22
CA LEU A 83 23.42 -3.11 -23.31
C LEU A 83 22.85 -3.45 -21.92
N TYR A 84 23.71 -3.56 -20.92
CA TYR A 84 23.30 -3.79 -19.54
C TYR A 84 22.38 -2.67 -19.02
N ARG A 85 22.68 -1.39 -19.32
CA ARG A 85 21.81 -0.25 -18.94
C ARG A 85 20.45 -0.30 -19.60
N LYS A 86 20.36 -0.73 -20.85
CA LYS A 86 19.08 -0.90 -21.56
C LYS A 86 18.26 -2.04 -20.99
N GLU A 87 18.90 -3.14 -20.62
CA GLU A 87 18.25 -4.31 -20.02
C GLU A 87 17.91 -4.09 -18.55
N ASN A 88 18.69 -3.27 -17.84
CA ASN A 88 18.53 -2.95 -16.43
C ASN A 88 18.36 -1.44 -16.23
N PRO A 89 17.24 -0.85 -16.67
CA PRO A 89 17.02 0.58 -16.46
C PRO A 89 17.06 0.90 -14.95
N PRO A 90 17.54 2.09 -14.56
CA PRO A 90 17.57 2.51 -13.18
C PRO A 90 16.18 2.30 -12.56
N LYS A 91 16.13 1.57 -11.45
CA LYS A 91 14.89 1.45 -10.68
C LYS A 91 14.52 2.86 -10.25
N GLU A 92 13.36 3.36 -10.67
CA GLU A 92 12.75 4.50 -10.00
C GLU A 92 12.63 4.09 -8.52
N GLU A 93 13.53 4.59 -7.69
CA GLU A 93 13.39 4.47 -6.26
C GLU A 93 12.10 5.22 -5.92
N ASN A 94 11.05 4.47 -5.62
CA ASN A 94 9.87 5.06 -5.02
C ASN A 94 10.37 5.76 -3.76
N PRO A 95 10.28 7.09 -3.67
CA PRO A 95 10.75 7.80 -2.48
C PRO A 95 10.06 7.18 -1.27
N PRO A 96 10.77 7.01 -0.14
CA PRO A 96 10.17 6.50 1.07
C PRO A 96 8.92 7.34 1.35
N LEU A 97 7.81 6.67 1.68
CA LEU A 97 6.55 7.36 2.01
C LEU A 97 6.89 8.33 3.15
N PRO A 98 6.85 9.66 2.95
CA PRO A 98 7.06 10.55 4.07
C PRO A 98 5.91 10.32 5.04
N LEU A 99 6.22 10.05 6.28
CA LEU A 99 5.26 9.94 7.39
C LEU A 99 4.78 11.37 7.76
N SER A 100 4.19 12.08 6.78
CA SER A 100 3.56 13.36 7.03
C SER A 100 2.06 13.16 7.28
N LEU A 101 1.53 13.83 8.30
CA LEU A 101 0.11 13.82 8.57
C LEU A 101 -0.58 14.76 7.57
N SER A 102 -1.46 14.20 6.74
CA SER A 102 -2.26 14.96 5.78
C SER A 102 -3.62 15.32 6.37
N LEU A 103 -4.14 16.50 6.05
CA LEU A 103 -5.51 16.88 6.39
C LEU A 103 -6.54 16.28 5.42
N GLN A 104 -6.11 15.63 4.35
CA GLN A 104 -7.02 15.05 3.36
C GLN A 104 -8.02 14.04 3.91
N PRO A 105 -7.70 13.14 4.87
CA PRO A 105 -8.69 12.23 5.44
C PRO A 105 -9.81 12.91 6.22
N VAL A 106 -9.57 14.10 6.75
CA VAL A 106 -10.49 14.78 7.68
C VAL A 106 -11.87 14.99 7.08
N TRP A 107 -11.96 15.44 5.82
CA TRP A 107 -13.25 15.70 5.18
C TRP A 107 -14.07 14.41 4.96
N VAL A 108 -13.41 13.26 4.75
CA VAL A 108 -14.09 11.95 4.66
C VAL A 108 -14.68 11.58 6.01
N LEU A 109 -13.93 11.79 7.07
CA LEU A 109 -14.30 11.44 8.44
C LEU A 109 -15.33 12.42 9.05
N LEU A 110 -15.56 13.57 8.44
CA LEU A 110 -16.61 14.52 8.90
C LEU A 110 -18.00 13.87 8.89
N VAL A 111 -18.32 13.03 7.92
CA VAL A 111 -19.65 12.41 7.81
C VAL A 111 -19.99 11.56 9.03
N PRO A 112 -19.19 10.54 9.43
CA PRO A 112 -19.49 9.78 10.63
C PRO A 112 -19.43 10.62 11.92
N VAL A 113 -18.56 11.64 11.99
CA VAL A 113 -18.50 12.54 13.15
C VAL A 113 -19.80 13.33 13.29
N VAL A 114 -20.25 14.01 12.24
CA VAL A 114 -21.46 14.83 12.27
C VAL A 114 -22.68 13.96 12.59
N CYS A 115 -22.83 12.83 11.92
CA CYS A 115 -23.98 11.95 12.16
C CYS A 115 -23.97 11.37 13.59
N THR A 116 -22.81 11.01 14.12
CA THR A 116 -22.71 10.52 15.52
C THR A 116 -23.04 11.61 16.53
N VAL A 117 -22.60 12.85 16.30
CA VAL A 117 -22.95 13.99 17.16
C VAL A 117 -24.45 14.24 17.14
N LEU A 118 -25.07 14.19 15.97
CA LEU A 118 -26.53 14.37 15.83
C LEU A 118 -27.32 13.25 16.52
N ASP A 119 -26.86 12.01 16.41
CA ASP A 119 -27.48 10.83 17.01
C ASP A 119 -27.32 10.82 18.55
N PHE A 120 -26.10 10.98 19.05
CA PHE A 120 -25.81 10.95 20.51
C PHE A 120 -26.40 12.16 21.25
N GLY A 121 -26.45 13.32 20.59
CA GLY A 121 -27.08 14.53 21.12
C GLY A 121 -28.60 14.52 21.06
N ASN A 122 -29.22 13.50 20.46
CA ASN A 122 -30.65 13.44 20.19
C ASN A 122 -31.17 14.67 19.43
N PHE A 123 -30.31 15.27 18.59
CA PHE A 123 -30.70 16.42 17.78
C PHE A 123 -31.65 16.05 16.64
N VAL A 124 -31.68 14.76 16.24
CA VAL A 124 -32.58 14.21 15.23
C VAL A 124 -33.32 13.02 15.84
N ASP A 125 -34.64 13.15 16.00
CA ASP A 125 -35.44 12.08 16.59
C ASP A 125 -35.37 10.80 15.75
N ARG A 126 -35.27 9.66 16.44
CA ARG A 126 -35.23 8.30 15.84
C ARG A 126 -34.07 8.03 14.87
N MET A 127 -33.06 8.92 14.79
CA MET A 127 -31.95 8.78 13.85
C MET A 127 -31.29 7.40 13.94
N HIS A 128 -30.98 6.95 15.15
CA HIS A 128 -30.36 5.66 15.40
C HIS A 128 -31.15 4.48 14.79
N TYR A 129 -32.45 4.40 15.13
CA TYR A 129 -33.33 3.32 14.67
C TYR A 129 -33.69 3.41 13.19
N ALA A 130 -33.75 4.62 12.64
CA ALA A 130 -34.01 4.84 11.23
C ALA A 130 -32.83 4.47 10.34
N GLY A 131 -31.58 4.63 10.84
CA GLY A 131 -30.37 4.51 10.06
C GLY A 131 -29.59 3.23 10.22
N LEU A 132 -29.71 2.49 11.36
CA LEU A 132 -28.95 1.25 11.57
C LEU A 132 -29.29 0.20 10.50
N SER A 133 -28.30 -0.59 10.08
CA SER A 133 -28.50 -1.73 9.20
C SER A 133 -29.32 -2.80 9.95
N ASP A 134 -30.43 -3.21 9.36
CA ASP A 134 -31.33 -4.25 9.85
C ASP A 134 -31.58 -5.16 8.65
N ALA A 135 -31.09 -6.39 8.71
CA ALA A 135 -31.06 -7.30 7.57
C ALA A 135 -32.45 -7.50 6.97
N SER A 136 -33.47 -7.72 7.81
CA SER A 136 -34.85 -7.90 7.36
C SER A 136 -35.35 -6.66 6.62
N LYS A 137 -35.13 -5.47 7.16
CA LYS A 137 -35.62 -4.23 6.56
C LYS A 137 -34.90 -3.89 5.26
N VAL A 138 -33.61 -4.15 5.19
CA VAL A 138 -32.82 -3.98 3.95
C VAL A 138 -33.40 -4.86 2.84
N LEU A 139 -33.67 -6.13 3.12
CA LEU A 139 -34.23 -7.07 2.15
C LEU A 139 -35.67 -6.74 1.77
N HIS A 140 -36.42 -6.02 2.63
CA HIS A 140 -37.77 -5.51 2.33
C HIS A 140 -37.76 -4.08 1.73
N GLY A 141 -36.63 -3.66 1.14
CA GLY A 141 -36.56 -2.45 0.33
C GLY A 141 -36.01 -1.21 1.02
N GLN A 142 -35.64 -1.27 2.31
CA GLN A 142 -35.02 -0.12 3.00
C GLN A 142 -33.51 -0.09 2.72
N TRP A 143 -33.13 0.01 1.44
CA TRP A 143 -31.76 -0.02 0.96
C TRP A 143 -30.86 1.08 1.56
N TRP A 144 -31.41 2.23 1.90
CA TRP A 144 -30.66 3.35 2.50
C TRP A 144 -29.94 2.95 3.79
N ARG A 145 -30.43 1.95 4.52
CA ARG A 145 -29.82 1.43 5.74
C ARG A 145 -28.40 0.88 5.50
N THR A 146 -28.10 0.41 4.30
CA THR A 146 -26.74 -0.03 3.96
C THR A 146 -25.74 1.13 3.92
N ILE A 147 -26.22 2.36 3.70
CA ILE A 147 -25.43 3.59 3.64
C ILE A 147 -25.44 4.29 5.00
N THR A 148 -26.62 4.50 5.58
CA THR A 148 -26.77 5.27 6.82
C THR A 148 -26.12 4.59 8.02
N ALA A 149 -26.11 3.27 8.06
CA ALA A 149 -25.43 2.51 9.10
C ALA A 149 -23.92 2.78 9.19
N LEU A 150 -23.28 3.13 8.07
CA LEU A 150 -21.86 3.52 8.04
C LEU A 150 -21.58 4.80 8.85
N THR A 151 -22.60 5.60 9.14
CA THR A 151 -22.44 6.88 9.81
C THR A 151 -22.81 6.87 11.30
N LEU A 152 -23.37 5.76 11.77
CA LEU A 152 -23.82 5.58 13.15
C LEU A 152 -22.82 4.76 13.96
N HIS A 153 -22.79 4.98 15.28
CA HIS A 153 -21.91 4.25 16.20
C HIS A 153 -22.65 3.91 17.49
N GLY A 154 -22.25 2.80 18.11
CA GLY A 154 -22.88 2.33 19.35
C GLY A 154 -22.44 3.13 20.58
N ASP A 155 -21.20 3.60 20.59
CA ASP A 155 -20.62 4.35 21.71
C ASP A 155 -19.41 5.19 21.26
N ALA A 156 -18.91 6.03 22.19
CA ALA A 156 -17.78 6.93 21.91
C ALA A 156 -16.47 6.19 21.62
N ARG A 157 -16.24 5.01 22.20
CA ARG A 157 -15.06 4.19 21.93
C ARG A 157 -15.12 3.62 20.51
N HIS A 158 -16.30 3.20 20.08
CA HIS A 158 -16.52 2.68 18.74
C HIS A 158 -16.21 3.74 17.65
N ILE A 159 -16.75 4.95 17.79
CA ILE A 159 -16.41 6.01 16.81
C ILE A 159 -14.94 6.40 16.91
N ALA A 160 -14.35 6.52 18.10
CA ALA A 160 -12.95 6.91 18.25
C ALA A 160 -12.00 5.90 17.57
N SER A 161 -12.25 4.60 17.70
CA SER A 161 -11.47 3.55 17.05
C SER A 161 -11.61 3.61 15.53
N ASN A 162 -12.82 3.85 15.02
CA ASN A 162 -13.08 4.00 13.58
C ASN A 162 -12.44 5.27 12.99
N LEU A 163 -12.45 6.38 13.73
CA LEU A 163 -11.78 7.62 13.30
C LEU A 163 -10.26 7.46 13.26
N LEU A 164 -9.68 6.83 14.28
CA LEU A 164 -8.24 6.60 14.34
C LEU A 164 -7.76 5.67 13.23
N SER A 165 -8.38 4.49 13.10
CA SER A 165 -8.02 3.53 12.05
C SER A 165 -8.33 4.07 10.66
N GLY A 166 -9.48 4.72 10.48
CA GLY A 166 -9.87 5.39 9.24
C GLY A 166 -8.89 6.48 8.84
N TYR A 167 -8.47 7.33 9.78
CA TYR A 167 -7.48 8.37 9.50
C TYR A 167 -6.15 7.76 9.02
N ILE A 168 -5.63 6.75 9.72
CA ILE A 168 -4.36 6.11 9.36
C ILE A 168 -4.46 5.50 7.95
N VAL A 169 -5.50 4.72 7.67
CA VAL A 169 -5.66 4.03 6.37
C VAL A 169 -5.88 5.02 5.24
N LEU A 170 -6.73 6.03 5.43
CA LEU A 170 -6.98 7.05 4.42
C LEU A 170 -5.77 7.95 4.20
N ASN A 171 -4.99 8.25 5.25
CA ASN A 171 -3.73 8.97 5.11
C ASN A 171 -2.75 8.17 4.25
N LEU A 172 -2.56 6.87 4.50
CA LEU A 172 -1.74 6.00 3.66
C LEU A 172 -2.26 5.95 2.22
N MET A 173 -3.58 5.85 2.02
CA MET A 173 -4.18 5.86 0.69
C MET A 173 -3.96 7.19 -0.04
N SER A 174 -3.98 8.32 0.65
CA SER A 174 -3.80 9.65 0.06
C SER A 174 -2.44 9.82 -0.61
N TYR A 175 -1.43 9.03 -0.22
CA TYR A 175 -0.13 8.98 -0.87
C TYR A 175 -0.13 8.24 -2.20
N ARG A 176 -1.13 7.43 -2.43
CA ARG A 176 -1.25 6.62 -3.66
C ARG A 176 -2.29 7.16 -4.61
N LEU A 177 -3.39 7.69 -4.08
CA LEU A 177 -4.56 8.08 -4.87
C LEU A 177 -5.21 9.36 -4.33
N PRO A 178 -5.80 10.20 -5.20
CA PRO A 178 -6.65 11.29 -4.77
C PRO A 178 -7.86 10.75 -4.00
N LEU A 179 -7.95 11.01 -2.69
CA LEU A 179 -9.06 10.57 -1.86
C LEU A 179 -10.42 11.06 -2.40
N ALA A 180 -10.45 12.26 -2.99
CA ALA A 180 -11.66 12.80 -3.60
C ALA A 180 -12.32 11.80 -4.55
N ARG A 181 -11.53 11.13 -5.38
CA ARG A 181 -12.05 10.16 -6.36
C ARG A 181 -12.35 8.80 -5.75
N MET A 182 -11.58 8.37 -4.76
CA MET A 182 -11.74 7.04 -4.16
C MET A 182 -12.87 6.97 -3.14
N ALA A 183 -13.10 8.04 -2.36
CA ALA A 183 -14.07 8.03 -1.27
C ALA A 183 -15.50 7.66 -1.71
N PRO A 184 -16.08 8.20 -2.81
CA PRO A 184 -17.40 7.79 -3.24
C PRO A 184 -17.47 6.33 -3.68
N PHE A 185 -16.44 5.79 -4.33
CA PHE A 185 -16.39 4.37 -4.69
C PHE A 185 -16.32 3.48 -3.44
N LEU A 186 -15.53 3.86 -2.44
CA LEU A 186 -15.46 3.15 -1.17
C LEU A 186 -16.79 3.21 -0.41
N ALA A 187 -17.50 4.34 -0.44
CA ALA A 187 -18.82 4.46 0.18
C ALA A 187 -19.84 3.52 -0.49
N VAL A 188 -19.85 3.48 -1.82
CA VAL A 188 -20.71 2.55 -2.57
C VAL A 188 -20.32 1.09 -2.31
N ALA A 189 -19.02 0.79 -2.34
CA ALA A 189 -18.53 -0.56 -2.05
C ALA A 189 -18.93 -1.03 -0.66
N SER A 190 -18.87 -0.15 0.34
CA SER A 190 -19.27 -0.43 1.72
C SER A 190 -20.79 -0.65 1.82
N ALA A 191 -21.58 0.13 1.10
CA ALA A 191 -23.03 -0.08 1.04
C ALA A 191 -23.38 -1.43 0.39
N VAL A 192 -22.70 -1.78 -0.70
CA VAL A 192 -22.82 -3.10 -1.34
C VAL A 192 -22.40 -4.21 -0.38
N ALA A 193 -21.32 -4.05 0.37
CA ALA A 193 -20.88 -5.00 1.40
C ALA A 193 -21.98 -5.21 2.47
N ASN A 194 -22.54 -4.13 3.01
CA ASN A 194 -23.64 -4.19 3.97
C ASN A 194 -24.90 -4.87 3.39
N PHE A 195 -25.18 -4.71 2.10
CA PHE A 195 -26.25 -5.43 1.42
C PHE A 195 -25.97 -6.93 1.35
N PHE A 196 -24.74 -7.32 1.03
CA PHE A 196 -24.34 -8.74 1.04
C PHE A 196 -24.38 -9.34 2.45
N VAL A 197 -24.04 -8.58 3.49
CA VAL A 197 -24.26 -9.00 4.88
C VAL A 197 -25.74 -9.36 5.07
N ALA A 198 -26.66 -8.45 4.70
CA ALA A 198 -28.09 -8.68 4.86
C ALA A 198 -28.60 -9.93 4.12
N LEU A 199 -27.98 -10.30 2.99
CA LEU A 199 -28.31 -11.53 2.25
C LEU A 199 -27.80 -12.81 2.94
N THR A 200 -26.78 -12.74 3.76
CA THR A 200 -26.09 -13.92 4.31
C THR A 200 -26.37 -14.18 5.78
N VAL A 201 -26.94 -13.20 6.48
CA VAL A 201 -27.24 -13.31 7.91
C VAL A 201 -28.71 -13.63 8.19
N GLN A 202 -29.01 -13.92 9.46
CA GLN A 202 -30.39 -14.08 9.91
C GLN A 202 -31.15 -12.75 9.92
N SER A 203 -32.46 -12.80 9.90
CA SER A 203 -33.35 -11.64 9.76
C SER A 203 -33.27 -10.63 10.91
N ASP A 204 -32.84 -11.04 12.07
CA ASP A 204 -32.68 -10.18 13.27
C ASP A 204 -31.31 -9.51 13.40
N TYR A 205 -30.39 -9.78 12.47
CA TYR A 205 -29.06 -9.21 12.48
C TYR A 205 -29.10 -7.70 12.26
N ARG A 206 -28.38 -6.99 13.11
CA ARG A 206 -28.23 -5.54 13.09
C ARG A 206 -26.78 -5.14 13.20
N ALA A 207 -26.39 -4.14 12.42
CA ALA A 207 -25.03 -3.60 12.41
C ALA A 207 -25.02 -2.09 12.22
N LEU A 208 -23.96 -1.46 12.67
CA LEU A 208 -23.66 -0.05 12.46
C LEU A 208 -22.16 0.20 12.66
N GLY A 209 -21.63 1.24 12.04
CA GLY A 209 -20.24 1.65 12.20
C GLY A 209 -19.56 1.99 10.88
N PHE A 210 -18.62 2.91 10.94
CA PHE A 210 -17.79 3.29 9.80
C PHE A 210 -16.75 2.22 9.44
N SER A 211 -16.63 1.17 10.25
CA SER A 211 -15.64 0.12 10.09
C SER A 211 -15.69 -0.59 8.73
N THR A 212 -16.88 -0.89 8.21
CA THR A 212 -17.02 -1.49 6.86
C THR A 212 -16.33 -0.62 5.78
N PHE A 213 -16.41 0.71 5.90
CA PHE A 213 -15.70 1.64 5.02
C PHE A 213 -14.18 1.58 5.24
N VAL A 214 -13.72 1.52 6.49
CA VAL A 214 -12.30 1.39 6.82
C VAL A 214 -11.73 0.09 6.25
N PHE A 215 -12.46 -1.02 6.38
CA PHE A 215 -12.06 -2.31 5.81
C PHE A 215 -12.07 -2.30 4.27
N ALA A 216 -13.02 -1.59 3.65
CA ALA A 216 -13.01 -1.37 2.21
C ALA A 216 -11.76 -0.56 1.79
N ALA A 217 -11.38 0.47 2.54
CA ALA A 217 -10.17 1.22 2.28
C ALA A 217 -8.90 0.38 2.43
N ILE A 218 -8.82 -0.50 3.45
CA ILE A 218 -7.71 -1.46 3.63
C ILE A 218 -7.62 -2.42 2.44
N GLY A 219 -8.74 -3.00 2.01
CA GLY A 219 -8.78 -3.92 0.87
C GLY A 219 -8.34 -3.24 -0.44
N ALA A 220 -8.84 -2.03 -0.69
CA ALA A 220 -8.45 -1.25 -1.86
C ALA A 220 -6.94 -0.91 -1.85
N LEU A 221 -6.43 -0.42 -0.73
CA LEU A 221 -5.01 -0.08 -0.57
C LEU A 221 -4.11 -1.30 -0.77
N ALA A 222 -4.49 -2.46 -0.23
CA ALA A 222 -3.76 -3.72 -0.39
C ALA A 222 -3.58 -4.10 -1.86
N VAL A 223 -4.65 -4.02 -2.65
CA VAL A 223 -4.61 -4.33 -4.09
C VAL A 223 -3.82 -3.27 -4.86
N ILE A 224 -3.95 -2.00 -4.51
CA ILE A 224 -3.18 -0.92 -5.13
C ILE A 224 -1.69 -1.14 -4.91
N GLU A 225 -1.26 -1.39 -3.67
CA GLU A 225 0.15 -1.66 -3.34
C GLU A 225 0.66 -2.92 -4.06
N PHE A 226 -0.12 -3.99 -4.09
CA PHE A 226 0.22 -5.21 -4.83
C PHE A 226 0.44 -4.93 -6.33
N ARG A 227 -0.38 -4.07 -6.94
CA ARG A 227 -0.29 -3.72 -8.37
C ARG A 227 0.86 -2.77 -8.68
N LEU A 228 1.23 -1.91 -7.73
CA LEU A 228 2.34 -0.97 -7.87
C LEU A 228 3.70 -1.63 -7.69
N MET A 229 3.78 -2.80 -7.07
CA MET A 229 5.04 -3.53 -6.91
C MET A 229 5.55 -4.07 -8.24
N PRO A 230 6.79 -3.73 -8.64
CA PRO A 230 7.40 -4.22 -9.88
C PRO A 230 7.54 -5.75 -9.85
N ARG A 231 7.15 -6.40 -10.94
CA ARG A 231 7.21 -7.88 -11.08
C ARG A 231 8.62 -8.43 -11.11
N GLU A 232 9.56 -7.66 -11.66
CA GLU A 232 10.90 -8.13 -12.02
C GLU A 232 11.92 -8.04 -10.88
N THR A 233 11.61 -7.27 -9.84
CA THR A 233 12.60 -6.92 -8.80
C THR A 233 12.36 -7.55 -7.44
N HIS A 234 11.20 -8.19 -7.25
CA HIS A 234 10.81 -8.74 -5.96
C HIS A 234 10.35 -10.19 -6.14
N GLY A 235 10.90 -11.10 -5.33
CA GLY A 235 10.42 -12.47 -5.27
C GLY A 235 8.90 -12.52 -4.97
N MET A 236 8.23 -13.59 -5.39
CA MET A 236 6.79 -13.76 -5.24
C MET A 236 6.30 -13.45 -3.81
N LEU A 237 7.02 -13.91 -2.80
CA LEU A 237 6.65 -13.69 -1.38
C LEU A 237 6.57 -12.21 -1.00
N ARG A 238 7.56 -11.41 -1.45
CA ARG A 238 7.57 -9.95 -1.19
C ARG A 238 6.41 -9.23 -1.84
N ARG A 239 5.99 -9.71 -3.00
CA ARG A 239 4.89 -9.12 -3.75
C ARG A 239 3.54 -9.28 -3.05
N PHE A 240 3.34 -10.38 -2.33
CA PHE A 240 2.12 -10.62 -1.55
C PHE A 240 2.13 -9.95 -0.18
N ALA A 241 3.27 -9.39 0.27
CA ALA A 241 3.38 -8.75 1.57
C ALA A 241 2.31 -7.68 1.86
N PRO A 242 1.92 -6.77 0.92
CA PRO A 242 0.84 -5.82 1.18
C PRO A 242 -0.50 -6.48 1.42
N LEU A 243 -0.82 -7.54 0.70
CA LEU A 243 -2.07 -8.29 0.88
C LEU A 243 -2.08 -9.04 2.21
N CYS A 244 -0.98 -9.69 2.57
CA CYS A 244 -0.84 -10.38 3.85
C CYS A 244 -0.87 -9.38 5.02
N GLY A 245 -0.15 -8.26 4.92
CA GLY A 245 -0.16 -7.21 5.93
C GLY A 245 -1.54 -6.59 6.13
N ALA A 246 -2.25 -6.31 5.04
CA ALA A 246 -3.60 -5.79 5.09
C ALA A 246 -4.60 -6.81 5.69
N ALA A 247 -4.48 -8.09 5.33
CA ALA A 247 -5.30 -9.15 5.90
C ALA A 247 -5.03 -9.31 7.41
N SER A 248 -3.75 -9.28 7.82
CA SER A 248 -3.38 -9.33 9.25
C SER A 248 -3.92 -8.13 10.02
N LEU A 249 -3.82 -6.93 9.46
CA LEU A 249 -4.38 -5.70 10.04
C LEU A 249 -5.91 -5.80 10.13
N ALA A 250 -6.56 -6.31 9.10
CA ALA A 250 -8.00 -6.52 9.08
C ALA A 250 -8.43 -7.49 10.19
N VAL A 251 -7.74 -8.62 10.36
CA VAL A 251 -8.00 -9.56 11.45
C VAL A 251 -7.82 -8.86 12.80
N PHE A 252 -6.69 -8.16 13.00
CA PHE A 252 -6.40 -7.48 14.26
C PHE A 252 -7.45 -6.42 14.64
N LEU A 253 -7.88 -5.61 13.69
CA LEU A 253 -8.92 -4.59 13.91
C LEU A 253 -10.33 -5.19 14.02
N GLY A 254 -10.55 -6.38 13.46
CA GLY A 254 -11.86 -7.02 13.38
C GLY A 254 -12.24 -7.88 14.60
N LEU A 255 -11.31 -8.16 15.52
CA LEU A 255 -11.50 -9.10 16.65
C LEU A 255 -12.05 -8.42 17.92
N GLY A 256 -13.04 -7.54 17.83
CA GLY A 256 -13.74 -7.00 19.01
C GLY A 256 -14.90 -7.90 19.45
N GLU A 257 -15.24 -7.90 20.74
CA GLU A 257 -16.35 -8.72 21.29
C GLU A 257 -17.71 -8.47 20.60
N ASN A 258 -17.91 -7.27 20.03
CA ASN A 258 -19.12 -6.87 19.29
C ASN A 258 -18.80 -6.46 17.84
N ALA A 259 -17.73 -7.02 17.25
CA ALA A 259 -17.34 -6.65 15.91
C ALA A 259 -18.25 -7.30 14.86
N ASP A 260 -18.67 -6.51 13.85
CA ASP A 260 -19.34 -6.98 12.64
C ASP A 260 -18.32 -7.68 11.71
N ILE A 261 -17.96 -8.93 12.04
CA ILE A 261 -16.95 -9.70 11.29
C ILE A 261 -17.34 -9.84 9.81
N LEU A 262 -18.64 -10.06 9.52
CA LEU A 262 -19.10 -10.22 8.14
C LEU A 262 -19.06 -8.88 7.38
N GLY A 263 -19.47 -7.78 7.99
CA GLY A 263 -19.34 -6.44 7.42
C GLY A 263 -17.88 -6.08 7.13
N HIS A 264 -16.95 -6.45 8.02
CA HIS A 264 -15.52 -6.27 7.82
C HIS A 264 -14.99 -7.11 6.64
N ALA A 265 -15.34 -8.39 6.58
CA ALA A 265 -14.90 -9.29 5.51
C ALA A 265 -15.44 -8.85 4.14
N TYR A 266 -16.74 -8.60 4.03
CA TYR A 266 -17.34 -8.11 2.79
C TYR A 266 -16.85 -6.71 2.42
N GLY A 267 -16.65 -5.82 3.41
CA GLY A 267 -16.03 -4.52 3.21
C GLY A 267 -14.66 -4.64 2.57
N PHE A 268 -13.78 -5.48 3.15
CA PHE A 268 -12.45 -5.73 2.62
C PHE A 268 -12.49 -6.26 1.17
N ILE A 269 -13.35 -7.24 0.88
CA ILE A 269 -13.49 -7.81 -0.47
C ILE A 269 -13.99 -6.76 -1.46
N ALA A 270 -15.04 -6.01 -1.11
CA ALA A 270 -15.60 -4.97 -1.97
C ALA A 270 -14.59 -3.85 -2.24
N GLY A 271 -13.82 -3.46 -1.22
CA GLY A 271 -12.73 -2.52 -1.37
C GLY A 271 -11.59 -3.05 -2.25
N ALA A 272 -11.21 -4.32 -2.11
CA ALA A 272 -10.22 -4.94 -2.96
C ALA A 272 -10.63 -4.90 -4.45
N ILE A 273 -11.91 -5.09 -4.75
CA ILE A 273 -12.47 -4.94 -6.10
C ILE A 273 -12.32 -3.49 -6.57
N CYS A 274 -12.59 -2.50 -5.72
CA CYS A 274 -12.35 -1.09 -6.06
C CYS A 274 -10.87 -0.80 -6.35
N GLY A 275 -9.93 -1.45 -5.66
CA GLY A 275 -8.50 -1.36 -5.92
C GLY A 275 -8.08 -1.88 -7.30
N LEU A 276 -8.93 -2.65 -7.98
CA LEU A 276 -8.71 -3.10 -9.36
C LEU A 276 -9.04 -2.03 -10.41
N ILE A 277 -9.79 -0.98 -10.05
CA ILE A 277 -10.14 0.10 -10.99
C ILE A 277 -8.83 0.66 -11.58
N PRO A 278 -8.74 0.79 -12.93
CA PRO A 278 -7.53 1.29 -13.57
C PRO A 278 -7.20 2.69 -13.09
N GLN A 279 -6.04 2.87 -12.50
CA GLN A 279 -5.50 4.17 -12.15
C GLN A 279 -4.53 4.59 -13.24
N LYS A 280 -4.67 5.81 -13.77
CA LYS A 280 -3.64 6.36 -14.67
C LYS A 280 -2.33 6.44 -13.89
N LYS A 281 -1.22 6.02 -14.49
CA LYS A 281 0.14 5.95 -13.90
C LYS A 281 0.69 7.28 -13.33
N THR A 282 -0.06 8.36 -13.42
CA THR A 282 0.35 9.70 -13.00
C THR A 282 -0.12 10.03 -11.58
N LEU A 283 0.17 9.15 -10.64
CA LEU A 283 0.06 9.50 -9.22
C LEU A 283 1.33 10.22 -8.80
N ARG A 284 1.39 11.50 -9.16
CA ARG A 284 2.34 12.43 -8.56
C ARG A 284 1.84 12.80 -7.17
N TRP A 285 2.68 12.62 -6.20
CA TRP A 285 2.56 13.18 -4.86
C TRP A 285 2.13 14.65 -4.96
N GLY A 286 1.13 15.03 -4.17
CA GLY A 286 0.73 16.43 -4.06
C GLY A 286 0.08 17.03 -5.30
N THR A 287 -0.59 16.22 -6.14
CA THR A 287 -1.44 16.82 -7.19
C THR A 287 -2.52 17.68 -6.53
N PRO A 288 -2.59 18.98 -6.82
CA PRO A 288 -3.59 19.86 -6.25
C PRO A 288 -4.98 19.33 -6.60
N THR A 289 -5.91 19.46 -5.66
CA THR A 289 -7.32 19.18 -5.87
C THR A 289 -7.81 20.00 -7.04
N THR A 290 -8.21 19.35 -8.12
CA THR A 290 -8.75 20.03 -9.31
C THR A 290 -10.22 20.33 -9.11
N LEU A 291 -10.79 21.26 -9.90
CA LEU A 291 -12.24 21.50 -9.91
C LEU A 291 -13.02 20.19 -10.15
N ALA A 292 -12.48 19.28 -10.98
CA ALA A 292 -13.07 17.97 -11.20
C ALA A 292 -13.12 17.11 -9.92
N ASP A 293 -12.19 17.27 -8.99
CA ASP A 293 -12.18 16.54 -7.73
C ASP A 293 -13.29 17.02 -6.79
N LEU A 294 -13.74 18.29 -6.89
CA LEU A 294 -14.89 18.81 -6.14
C LEU A 294 -16.18 18.08 -6.49
N VAL A 295 -16.36 17.67 -7.74
CA VAL A 295 -17.52 16.85 -8.16
C VAL A 295 -17.54 15.52 -7.43
N TRP A 296 -16.38 14.89 -7.27
CA TRP A 296 -16.26 13.62 -6.54
C TRP A 296 -16.48 13.79 -5.03
N VAL A 297 -15.97 14.88 -4.45
CA VAL A 297 -16.26 15.23 -3.05
C VAL A 297 -17.76 15.44 -2.86
N ALA A 298 -18.40 16.20 -3.75
CA ALA A 298 -19.85 16.40 -3.72
C ALA A 298 -20.61 15.07 -3.87
N ALA A 299 -20.17 14.19 -4.75
CA ALA A 299 -20.75 12.84 -4.91
C ALA A 299 -20.66 12.02 -3.62
N TYR A 300 -19.52 12.08 -2.90
CA TYR A 300 -19.37 11.40 -1.62
C TYR A 300 -20.40 11.87 -0.60
N PHE A 301 -20.53 13.18 -0.38
CA PHE A 301 -21.52 13.72 0.54
C PHE A 301 -22.97 13.44 0.08
N ALA A 302 -23.23 13.52 -1.23
CA ALA A 302 -24.55 13.25 -1.79
C ALA A 302 -25.05 11.82 -1.49
N ILE A 303 -24.14 10.81 -1.49
CA ILE A 303 -24.49 9.42 -1.14
C ILE A 303 -25.13 9.38 0.25
N PHE A 304 -24.51 10.01 1.24
CA PHE A 304 -25.01 10.01 2.62
C PHE A 304 -26.25 10.90 2.79
N ILE A 305 -26.27 12.07 2.17
CA ILE A 305 -27.45 12.96 2.20
C ILE A 305 -28.67 12.26 1.62
N VAL A 306 -28.52 11.58 0.48
CA VAL A 306 -29.61 10.80 -0.13
C VAL A 306 -30.04 9.66 0.80
N GLY A 307 -29.08 8.90 1.35
CA GLY A 307 -29.40 7.84 2.31
C GLY A 307 -30.23 8.35 3.49
N TRP A 308 -29.82 9.45 4.11
CA TRP A 308 -30.55 10.05 5.24
C TRP A 308 -31.89 10.67 4.87
N LYS A 309 -32.02 11.24 3.65
CA LYS A 309 -33.31 11.73 3.15
C LYS A 309 -34.37 10.62 3.05
N PHE A 310 -33.97 9.40 2.70
CA PHE A 310 -34.88 8.24 2.69
C PHE A 310 -35.14 7.66 4.08
N ALA A 311 -34.18 7.80 4.99
CA ALA A 311 -34.29 7.29 6.36
C ALA A 311 -35.20 8.18 7.24
N LEU A 312 -35.15 9.49 7.05
CA LEU A 312 -35.85 10.52 7.82
C LEU A 312 -36.79 11.26 6.87
N PRO A 313 -38.01 10.78 6.71
CA PRO A 313 -39.01 11.39 5.83
C PRO A 313 -39.53 12.76 6.34
#